data_0aad1a9d9ddda9e3a001fb62d94aaa70
#
_entry.id   0aad1a9d9ddda9e3a001fb62d94aaa70
#
_cell.length_a   1.000
_cell.length_b   1.000
_cell.length_c   1.000
_cell.angle_alpha   90.00
_cell.angle_beta   90.00
_cell.angle_gamma   90.00
#
_symmetry.space_group_name_H-M   'P 1'
#
loop_
_entity.id
_entity.type
_entity.pdbx_description
1 polymer ?
#
loop_
_entity_poly.entity_id
_entity_poly.type
_entity_poly.pdbx_seq_one_letter_code
_entity_poly.pdbx_strand_id
1 'polypeptide(L)'
;MLPILTITGSDSTGGSGVQADIKTIFELGGYAVSAITSITVQNTLGIQEFFDIPAEIVSGQIEAIMNDMQPNIVKVGMIRKVETLNVLIDALTKYRPEHIIYAPSIWSSQGDALMTEDVVSQIKYRLLPLCSVVVARKKESDIILQNSRLLELADKQGLRIYRLDNANSHGLINRFSSALAIYLN
;
A
#
# COMPACT_ATOMS: atom_id res chain seq x y z
N MET A 1 -19.55 -7.04 8.76
CA MET A 1 -18.10 -6.78 8.66
C MET A 1 -17.90 -5.88 7.46
N LEU A 2 -17.31 -4.72 7.65
CA LEU A 2 -17.04 -3.79 6.56
C LEU A 2 -15.88 -4.33 5.70
N PRO A 3 -15.90 -4.12 4.38
CA PRO A 3 -14.82 -4.52 3.50
C PRO A 3 -13.54 -3.70 3.76
N ILE A 4 -12.40 -4.30 3.49
CA ILE A 4 -11.08 -3.64 3.50
C ILE A 4 -10.63 -3.52 2.04
N LEU A 5 -10.39 -2.30 1.57
CA LEU A 5 -9.86 -2.07 0.23
C LEU A 5 -8.34 -2.15 0.24
N THR A 6 -7.76 -3.08 -0.52
CA THR A 6 -6.32 -3.11 -0.79
C THR A 6 -6.02 -2.58 -2.18
N ILE A 7 -5.10 -1.60 -2.27
CA ILE A 7 -4.66 -0.94 -3.51
C ILE A 7 -3.17 -1.23 -3.66
N THR A 8 -2.81 -2.17 -4.53
CA THR A 8 -1.42 -2.64 -4.65
C THR A 8 -1.22 -3.43 -5.95
N GLY A 9 0.02 -3.83 -6.21
CA GLY A 9 0.35 -4.71 -7.34
C GLY A 9 -0.08 -6.16 -7.12
N SER A 10 -0.16 -6.89 -8.23
CA SER A 10 -0.42 -8.33 -8.27
C SER A 10 0.89 -9.10 -8.36
N ASP A 11 1.11 -10.05 -7.47
CA ASP A 11 2.24 -10.97 -7.42
C ASP A 11 1.80 -12.36 -7.90
N SER A 12 2.28 -12.79 -9.09
CA SER A 12 1.92 -14.08 -9.67
C SER A 12 2.32 -15.29 -8.82
N THR A 13 3.30 -15.15 -7.90
CA THR A 13 3.65 -16.23 -6.95
C THR A 13 2.67 -16.34 -5.79
N GLY A 14 1.84 -15.32 -5.58
CA GLY A 14 0.86 -15.27 -4.50
C GLY A 14 1.45 -15.05 -3.11
N GLY A 15 2.74 -14.73 -3.00
CA GLY A 15 3.46 -14.54 -1.74
C GLY A 15 3.42 -13.12 -1.21
N SER A 16 3.18 -12.13 -2.07
CA SER A 16 3.06 -10.70 -1.72
C SER A 16 1.91 -10.04 -2.48
N GLY A 17 1.88 -8.71 -2.53
CA GLY A 17 0.90 -7.94 -3.27
C GLY A 17 -0.54 -8.23 -2.85
N VAL A 18 -1.47 -8.04 -3.78
CA VAL A 18 -2.90 -8.20 -3.54
C VAL A 18 -3.26 -9.63 -3.10
N GLN A 19 -2.55 -10.64 -3.59
CA GLN A 19 -2.80 -12.04 -3.23
C GLN A 19 -2.50 -12.32 -1.75
N ALA A 20 -1.38 -11.81 -1.23
CA ALA A 20 -1.05 -11.96 0.19
C ALA A 20 -2.03 -11.17 1.07
N ASP A 21 -2.45 -9.98 0.62
CA ASP A 21 -3.43 -9.17 1.34
C ASP A 21 -4.78 -9.89 1.45
N ILE A 22 -5.33 -10.37 0.33
CA ILE A 22 -6.60 -11.07 0.30
C ILE A 22 -6.56 -12.32 1.19
N LYS A 23 -5.50 -13.14 1.08
CA LYS A 23 -5.33 -14.34 1.90
C LYS A 23 -5.33 -14.00 3.39
N THR A 24 -4.52 -13.02 3.80
CA THR A 24 -4.40 -12.63 5.20
C THR A 24 -5.70 -12.07 5.76
N ILE A 25 -6.36 -11.19 5.01
CA ILE A 25 -7.65 -10.61 5.41
C ILE A 25 -8.69 -11.73 5.56
N PHE A 26 -8.76 -12.66 4.61
CA PHE A 26 -9.69 -13.77 4.65
C PHE A 26 -9.40 -14.75 5.81
N GLU A 27 -8.14 -15.14 6.03
CA GLU A 27 -7.71 -16.02 7.13
C GLU A 27 -8.08 -15.46 8.51
N LEU A 28 -8.07 -14.12 8.65
CA LEU A 28 -8.44 -13.43 9.89
C LEU A 28 -9.95 -13.10 9.96
N GLY A 29 -10.74 -13.64 9.04
CA GLY A 29 -12.20 -13.51 9.03
C GLY A 29 -12.72 -12.20 8.42
N GLY A 30 -11.86 -11.42 7.72
CA GLY A 30 -12.25 -10.19 7.04
C GLY A 30 -12.76 -10.41 5.62
N TYR A 31 -13.25 -9.34 5.00
CA TYR A 31 -13.65 -9.31 3.59
C TYR A 31 -12.78 -8.32 2.83
N ALA A 32 -11.96 -8.82 1.90
CA ALA A 32 -11.05 -8.02 1.09
C ALA A 32 -11.70 -7.66 -0.24
N VAL A 33 -11.57 -6.38 -0.62
CA VAL A 33 -11.82 -5.87 -1.97
C VAL A 33 -10.54 -5.24 -2.50
N SER A 34 -10.36 -5.15 -3.81
CA SER A 34 -9.05 -4.77 -4.34
C SER A 34 -9.10 -3.86 -5.56
N ALA A 35 -8.10 -2.98 -5.65
CA ALA A 35 -7.73 -2.27 -6.87
C ALA A 35 -6.26 -2.58 -7.21
N ILE A 36 -6.02 -3.07 -8.41
CA ILE A 36 -4.69 -3.49 -8.86
C ILE A 36 -3.99 -2.34 -9.56
N THR A 37 -2.78 -2.00 -9.09
CA THR A 37 -1.96 -0.90 -9.65
C THR A 37 -1.00 -1.36 -10.73
N SER A 38 -0.50 -2.59 -10.64
CA SER A 38 0.35 -3.22 -11.66
C SER A 38 0.32 -4.74 -11.53
N ILE A 39 0.68 -5.42 -12.61
CA ILE A 39 0.82 -6.87 -12.67
C ILE A 39 2.31 -7.18 -12.82
N THR A 40 2.84 -8.15 -12.06
CA THR A 40 4.21 -8.62 -12.21
C THR A 40 4.23 -9.96 -12.93
N VAL A 41 5.16 -10.11 -13.88
CA VAL A 41 5.62 -11.42 -14.35
C VAL A 41 6.73 -11.84 -13.40
N GLN A 42 6.41 -12.70 -12.44
CA GLN A 42 7.28 -13.01 -11.32
C GLN A 42 7.26 -14.51 -10.99
N ASN A 43 8.40 -15.01 -10.56
CA ASN A 43 8.55 -16.34 -9.98
C ASN A 43 9.42 -16.28 -8.70
N THR A 44 9.83 -17.43 -8.16
CA THR A 44 10.66 -17.48 -6.94
C THR A 44 12.08 -16.94 -7.12
N LEU A 45 12.53 -16.75 -8.35
CA LEU A 45 13.84 -16.16 -8.68
C LEU A 45 13.79 -14.63 -8.78
N GLY A 46 12.61 -14.03 -8.91
CA GLY A 46 12.42 -12.58 -8.93
C GLY A 46 11.39 -12.10 -9.95
N ILE A 47 11.36 -10.79 -10.10
CA ILE A 47 10.47 -10.11 -11.03
C ILE A 47 11.16 -10.00 -12.38
N GLN A 48 10.50 -10.50 -13.42
CA GLN A 48 10.99 -10.47 -14.80
C GLN A 48 10.46 -9.26 -15.57
N GLU A 49 9.17 -8.90 -15.32
CA GLU A 49 8.52 -7.82 -16.04
C GLU A 49 7.41 -7.19 -15.18
N PHE A 50 7.08 -5.93 -15.47
CA PHE A 50 5.97 -5.21 -14.92
C PHE A 50 5.02 -4.74 -16.02
N PHE A 51 3.73 -4.89 -15.78
CA PHE A 51 2.69 -4.20 -16.53
C PHE A 51 1.94 -3.27 -15.59
N ASP A 52 2.21 -1.96 -15.70
CA ASP A 52 1.52 -0.95 -14.90
C ASP A 52 0.11 -0.72 -15.46
N ILE A 53 -0.90 -0.83 -14.62
CA ILE A 53 -2.29 -0.59 -15.00
C ILE A 53 -2.48 0.91 -15.27
N PRO A 54 -3.12 1.30 -16.38
CA PRO A 54 -3.42 2.69 -16.67
C PRO A 54 -4.13 3.38 -15.50
N ALA A 55 -3.73 4.61 -15.19
CA ALA A 55 -4.21 5.34 -14.01
C ALA A 55 -5.75 5.50 -14.00
N GLU A 56 -6.36 5.71 -15.16
CA GLU A 56 -7.81 5.78 -15.33
C GLU A 56 -8.52 4.48 -14.97
N ILE A 57 -7.89 3.33 -15.23
CA ILE A 57 -8.44 2.02 -14.84
C ILE A 57 -8.30 1.83 -13.33
N VAL A 58 -7.16 2.24 -12.74
CA VAL A 58 -6.98 2.21 -11.29
C VAL A 58 -8.01 3.09 -10.59
N SER A 59 -8.23 4.31 -11.09
CA SER A 59 -9.29 5.21 -10.61
C SER A 59 -10.66 4.55 -10.67
N GLY A 60 -11.00 3.95 -11.82
CA GLY A 60 -12.28 3.26 -12.01
C GLY A 60 -12.49 2.10 -11.04
N GLN A 61 -11.46 1.29 -10.76
CA GLN A 61 -11.53 0.22 -9.77
C GLN A 61 -11.82 0.77 -8.36
N ILE A 62 -11.10 1.84 -7.96
CA ILE A 62 -11.28 2.47 -6.64
C ILE A 62 -12.70 3.05 -6.55
N GLU A 63 -13.13 3.82 -7.54
CA GLU A 63 -14.44 4.46 -7.55
C GLU A 63 -15.59 3.46 -7.51
N ALA A 64 -15.50 2.37 -8.27
CA ALA A 64 -16.52 1.32 -8.25
C ALA A 64 -16.72 0.74 -6.85
N ILE A 65 -15.61 0.44 -6.13
CA ILE A 65 -15.65 -0.10 -4.77
C ILE A 65 -16.10 0.95 -3.76
N MET A 66 -15.55 2.17 -3.83
CA MET A 66 -15.87 3.22 -2.86
C MET A 66 -17.32 3.72 -2.97
N ASN A 67 -17.90 3.70 -4.18
CA ASN A 67 -19.28 4.12 -4.38
C ASN A 67 -20.31 3.05 -3.95
N ASP A 68 -19.97 1.77 -4.05
CA ASP A 68 -20.88 0.65 -3.73
C ASP A 68 -20.68 0.16 -2.29
N MET A 69 -19.47 -0.24 -1.93
CA MET A 69 -19.18 -0.96 -0.69
C MET A 69 -18.69 -0.06 0.45
N GLN A 70 -18.21 1.14 0.14
CA GLN A 70 -17.78 2.18 1.07
C GLN A 70 -16.83 1.69 2.19
N PRO A 71 -15.70 1.04 1.86
CA PRO A 71 -14.76 0.56 2.87
C PRO A 71 -14.19 1.73 3.70
N ASN A 72 -14.23 1.60 5.03
CA ASN A 72 -13.66 2.59 5.94
C ASN A 72 -12.15 2.43 6.10
N ILE A 73 -11.60 1.29 5.67
CA ILE A 73 -10.17 1.00 5.75
C ILE A 73 -9.62 0.78 4.35
N VAL A 74 -8.60 1.55 4.02
CA VAL A 74 -7.87 1.44 2.77
C VAL A 74 -6.41 1.11 3.08
N LYS A 75 -5.93 -0.03 2.58
CA LYS A 75 -4.52 -0.39 2.60
C LYS A 75 -3.90 -0.05 1.25
N VAL A 76 -2.81 0.71 1.27
CA VAL A 76 -2.03 1.09 0.08
C VAL A 76 -0.68 0.37 0.12
N GLY A 77 -0.36 -0.35 -0.94
CA GLY A 77 0.93 -1.04 -1.13
C GLY A 77 1.79 -0.39 -2.21
N MET A 78 2.18 -1.19 -3.23
CA MET A 78 3.06 -0.77 -4.31
C MET A 78 2.39 0.24 -5.25
N ILE A 79 3.05 1.38 -5.46
CA ILE A 79 2.69 2.41 -6.44
C ILE A 79 3.94 2.73 -7.27
N ARG A 80 3.92 2.44 -8.56
CA ARG A 80 5.09 2.56 -9.43
C ARG A 80 5.15 3.85 -10.24
N LYS A 81 3.99 4.46 -10.49
CA LYS A 81 3.83 5.62 -11.38
C LYS A 81 3.22 6.81 -10.64
N VAL A 82 3.64 8.01 -11.03
CA VAL A 82 3.10 9.27 -10.50
C VAL A 82 1.63 9.44 -10.85
N GLU A 83 1.23 9.03 -12.05
CA GLU A 83 -0.15 9.10 -12.51
C GLU A 83 -1.07 8.25 -11.61
N THR A 84 -0.64 7.04 -11.24
CA THR A 84 -1.34 6.17 -10.30
C THR A 84 -1.40 6.80 -8.91
N LEU A 85 -0.30 7.41 -8.45
CA LEU A 85 -0.28 8.14 -7.18
C LEU A 85 -1.27 9.31 -7.17
N ASN A 86 -1.39 10.05 -8.28
CA ASN A 86 -2.31 11.17 -8.40
C ASN A 86 -3.76 10.71 -8.21
N VAL A 87 -4.22 9.73 -8.99
CA VAL A 87 -5.60 9.24 -8.88
C VAL A 87 -5.91 8.61 -7.52
N LEU A 88 -4.92 7.98 -6.89
CA LEU A 88 -5.04 7.47 -5.53
C LEU A 88 -5.26 8.60 -4.52
N ILE A 89 -4.44 9.65 -4.55
CA ILE A 89 -4.56 10.80 -3.64
C ILE A 89 -5.91 11.49 -3.83
N ASP A 90 -6.34 11.68 -5.07
CA ASP A 90 -7.63 12.28 -5.39
C ASP A 90 -8.79 11.44 -4.80
N ALA A 91 -8.73 10.12 -4.95
CA ALA A 91 -9.71 9.20 -4.36
C ALA A 91 -9.71 9.26 -2.82
N LEU A 92 -8.54 9.17 -2.18
CA LEU A 92 -8.43 9.24 -0.71
C LEU A 92 -8.91 10.57 -0.16
N THR A 93 -8.68 11.67 -0.87
CA THR A 93 -9.15 13.01 -0.51
C THR A 93 -10.66 13.15 -0.69
N LYS A 94 -11.23 12.56 -1.75
CA LYS A 94 -12.66 12.57 -2.06
C LYS A 94 -13.45 11.74 -1.06
N TYR A 95 -13.04 10.49 -0.84
CA TYR A 95 -13.82 9.51 -0.05
C TYR A 95 -13.52 9.52 1.44
N ARG A 96 -12.33 9.97 1.86
CA ARG A 96 -11.90 10.14 3.26
C ARG A 96 -12.18 8.90 4.12
N PRO A 97 -11.62 7.73 3.77
CA PRO A 97 -11.76 6.55 4.61
C PRO A 97 -11.21 6.84 6.02
N GLU A 98 -11.76 6.18 7.04
CA GLU A 98 -11.39 6.41 8.44
C GLU A 98 -9.92 6.05 8.70
N HIS A 99 -9.46 4.96 8.09
CA HIS A 99 -8.08 4.50 8.23
C HIS A 99 -7.42 4.30 6.87
N ILE A 100 -6.26 4.93 6.69
CA ILE A 100 -5.38 4.73 5.54
C ILE A 100 -4.08 4.14 6.06
N ILE A 101 -3.81 2.89 5.67
CA ILE A 101 -2.59 2.15 6.02
C ILE A 101 -1.68 2.13 4.82
N TYR A 102 -0.53 2.75 4.91
CA TYR A 102 0.48 2.70 3.86
C TYR A 102 1.56 1.68 4.19
N ALA A 103 1.74 0.72 3.30
CA ALA A 103 2.76 -0.32 3.37
C ALA A 103 3.71 -0.19 2.17
N PRO A 104 4.75 0.67 2.24
CA PRO A 104 5.65 0.92 1.13
C PRO A 104 6.32 -0.35 0.61
N SER A 105 6.46 -0.45 -0.70
CA SER A 105 7.24 -1.47 -1.39
C SER A 105 8.21 -0.77 -2.34
N ILE A 106 9.27 -0.18 -1.78
CA ILE A 106 10.28 0.56 -2.58
C ILE A 106 11.21 -0.41 -3.29
N TRP A 107 11.51 -1.54 -2.63
CA TRP A 107 12.32 -2.62 -3.20
C TRP A 107 11.61 -3.97 -3.06
N SER A 108 11.88 -4.85 -4.03
CA SER A 108 11.53 -6.27 -3.92
C SER A 108 12.31 -6.94 -2.77
N SER A 109 11.92 -8.16 -2.42
CA SER A 109 12.69 -9.00 -1.47
C SER A 109 14.11 -9.31 -1.97
N GLN A 110 14.35 -9.20 -3.27
CA GLN A 110 15.64 -9.45 -3.92
C GLN A 110 16.45 -8.16 -4.17
N GLY A 111 15.86 -6.99 -3.86
CA GLY A 111 16.54 -5.70 -3.95
C GLY A 111 16.28 -4.92 -5.24
N ASP A 112 15.39 -5.40 -6.12
CA ASP A 112 15.00 -4.64 -7.32
C ASP A 112 14.20 -3.39 -6.93
N ALA A 113 14.47 -2.26 -7.59
CA ALA A 113 13.72 -1.04 -7.39
C ALA A 113 12.30 -1.18 -7.96
N LEU A 114 11.30 -1.02 -7.11
CA LEU A 114 9.88 -1.10 -7.47
C LEU A 114 9.26 0.29 -7.70
N MET A 115 9.90 1.34 -7.20
CA MET A 115 9.45 2.73 -7.31
C MET A 115 10.60 3.60 -7.80
N THR A 116 10.28 4.64 -8.56
CA THR A 116 11.24 5.69 -8.91
C THR A 116 11.44 6.67 -7.76
N GLU A 117 12.55 7.39 -7.73
CA GLU A 117 12.83 8.42 -6.71
C GLU A 117 11.78 9.54 -6.70
N ASP A 118 11.24 9.88 -7.88
CA ASP A 118 10.18 10.88 -8.01
C ASP A 118 8.89 10.43 -7.31
N VAL A 119 8.46 9.18 -7.53
CA VAL A 119 7.29 8.60 -6.83
C VAL A 119 7.52 8.60 -5.33
N VAL A 120 8.70 8.16 -4.85
CA VAL A 120 9.04 8.15 -3.42
C VAL A 120 9.01 9.56 -2.83
N SER A 121 9.55 10.54 -3.55
CA SER A 121 9.53 11.95 -3.14
C SER A 121 8.09 12.47 -3.00
N GLN A 122 7.24 12.24 -4.00
CA GLN A 122 5.86 12.71 -3.96
C GLN A 122 5.02 12.01 -2.88
N ILE A 123 5.26 10.72 -2.61
CA ILE A 123 4.61 10.01 -1.51
C ILE A 123 4.87 10.71 -0.17
N LYS A 124 6.09 11.16 0.09
CA LYS A 124 6.46 11.84 1.35
C LYS A 124 5.60 13.07 1.62
N TYR A 125 5.31 13.85 0.59
CA TYR A 125 4.64 15.14 0.75
C TYR A 125 3.14 15.09 0.51
N ARG A 126 2.65 14.07 -0.20
CA ARG A 126 1.26 14.05 -0.67
C ARG A 126 0.46 12.88 -0.11
N LEU A 127 1.03 11.67 0.00
CA LEU A 127 0.33 10.50 0.51
C LEU A 127 0.47 10.35 2.04
N LEU A 128 1.69 10.49 2.58
CA LEU A 128 1.91 10.31 4.02
C LEU A 128 1.03 11.21 4.91
N PRO A 129 0.76 12.48 4.55
CA PRO A 129 -0.14 13.33 5.33
C PRO A 129 -1.58 12.83 5.41
N LEU A 130 -1.98 11.94 4.50
CA LEU A 130 -3.32 11.34 4.51
C LEU A 130 -3.38 10.03 5.33
N CYS A 131 -2.22 9.44 5.62
CA CYS A 131 -2.15 8.14 6.28
C CYS A 131 -2.39 8.23 7.79
N SER A 132 -3.10 7.26 8.35
CA SER A 132 -3.20 7.03 9.80
C SER A 132 -2.14 6.06 10.29
N VAL A 133 -1.66 5.17 9.42
CA VAL A 133 -0.65 4.15 9.76
C VAL A 133 0.35 3.95 8.62
N VAL A 134 1.62 3.80 8.99
CA VAL A 134 2.68 3.32 8.08
C VAL A 134 3.28 2.04 8.64
N VAL A 135 3.37 1.02 7.80
CA VAL A 135 4.04 -0.26 8.11
C VAL A 135 5.20 -0.42 7.14
N ALA A 136 6.43 -0.31 7.60
CA ALA A 136 7.59 -0.30 6.71
C ALA A 136 8.75 -1.13 7.27
N ARG A 137 9.57 -1.71 6.38
CA ARG A 137 10.90 -2.19 6.76
C ARG A 137 11.76 -1.00 7.20
N LYS A 138 12.72 -1.24 8.08
CA LYS A 138 13.62 -0.21 8.58
C LYS A 138 14.21 0.65 7.45
N LYS A 139 14.77 0.02 6.41
CA LYS A 139 15.36 0.69 5.25
C LYS A 139 14.36 1.61 4.52
N GLU A 140 13.12 1.18 4.34
CA GLU A 140 12.08 1.98 3.69
C GLU A 140 11.60 3.11 4.59
N SER A 141 11.42 2.82 5.89
CA SER A 141 11.09 3.81 6.90
C SER A 141 12.14 4.93 6.96
N ASP A 142 13.43 4.60 6.96
CA ASP A 142 14.51 5.58 7.00
C ASP A 142 14.46 6.53 5.79
N ILE A 143 14.12 6.03 4.60
CA ILE A 143 14.00 6.85 3.40
C ILE A 143 12.73 7.71 3.42
N ILE A 144 11.60 7.14 3.78
CA ILE A 144 10.31 7.84 3.76
C ILE A 144 10.24 8.91 4.84
N LEU A 145 10.86 8.66 6.01
CA LEU A 145 10.78 9.51 7.19
C LEU A 145 12.03 10.39 7.42
N GLN A 146 12.93 10.46 6.47
CA GLN A 146 14.19 11.22 6.58
C GLN A 146 14.03 12.73 6.86
N ASN A 147 12.82 13.27 6.83
CA ASN A 147 12.57 14.70 7.04
C ASN A 147 11.93 14.92 8.43
N SER A 148 12.65 15.65 9.32
CA SER A 148 12.17 16.02 10.65
C SER A 148 10.79 16.70 10.64
N ARG A 149 10.51 17.50 9.61
CA ARG A 149 9.22 18.17 9.44
C ARG A 149 8.06 17.19 9.18
N LEU A 150 8.34 16.06 8.52
CA LEU A 150 7.34 15.00 8.31
C LEU A 150 7.08 14.21 9.60
N LEU A 151 8.09 14.02 10.44
CA LEU A 151 7.92 13.39 11.75
C LEU A 151 7.08 14.28 12.68
N GLU A 152 7.32 15.60 12.69
CA GLU A 152 6.51 16.55 13.44
C GLU A 152 5.05 16.61 12.97
N LEU A 153 4.81 16.52 11.65
CA LEU A 153 3.47 16.43 11.09
C LEU A 153 2.80 15.10 11.45
N ALA A 154 3.56 14.01 11.42
CA ALA A 154 3.09 12.69 11.83
C ALA A 154 2.66 12.67 13.29
N ASP A 155 3.45 13.24 14.19
CA ASP A 155 3.11 13.36 15.61
C ASP A 155 1.85 14.22 15.84
N LYS A 156 1.74 15.34 15.13
CA LYS A 156 0.56 16.24 15.24
C LYS A 156 -0.73 15.61 14.70
N GLN A 157 -0.63 14.71 13.73
CA GLN A 157 -1.78 14.05 13.09
C GLN A 157 -2.09 12.67 13.71
N GLY A 158 -1.28 12.20 14.67
CA GLY A 158 -1.45 10.88 15.28
C GLY A 158 -1.08 9.72 14.35
N LEU A 159 -0.21 9.94 13.37
CA LEU A 159 0.28 8.89 12.47
C LEU A 159 1.07 7.83 13.26
N ARG A 160 0.62 6.58 13.20
CA ARG A 160 1.30 5.44 13.82
C ARG A 160 2.29 4.82 12.84
N ILE A 161 3.53 4.60 13.29
CA ILE A 161 4.59 4.02 12.46
C ILE A 161 5.05 2.70 13.06
N TYR A 162 4.90 1.62 12.30
CA TYR A 162 5.38 0.28 12.65
C TYR A 162 6.61 -0.04 11.79
N ARG A 163 7.76 -0.19 12.44
CA ARG A 163 9.03 -0.57 11.80
C ARG A 163 9.30 -2.05 12.02
N LEU A 164 9.52 -2.77 10.93
CA LEU A 164 9.86 -4.19 10.96
C LEU A 164 11.35 -4.38 10.65
N ASP A 165 12.16 -4.56 11.70
CA ASP A 165 13.62 -4.55 11.58
C ASP A 165 14.19 -5.76 10.82
N ASN A 166 13.56 -6.94 10.89
CA ASN A 166 14.03 -8.18 10.28
C ASN A 166 13.10 -8.73 9.18
N ALA A 167 12.39 -7.86 8.50
CA ALA A 167 11.37 -8.22 7.52
C ALA A 167 11.96 -8.57 6.14
N ASN A 168 12.87 -9.54 6.07
CA ASN A 168 13.46 -9.98 4.80
C ASN A 168 12.61 -11.06 4.09
N SER A 169 11.57 -11.59 4.72
CA SER A 169 10.72 -12.59 4.07
C SER A 169 9.75 -11.94 3.09
N HIS A 170 9.61 -12.58 1.93
CA HIS A 170 8.65 -12.19 0.90
C HIS A 170 7.22 -12.08 1.46
N GLY A 171 6.56 -10.94 1.21
CA GLY A 171 5.18 -10.69 1.63
C GLY A 171 4.95 -10.40 3.13
N LEU A 172 5.99 -10.37 3.99
CA LEU A 172 5.79 -10.12 5.42
C LEU A 172 5.10 -8.77 5.70
N ILE A 173 5.52 -7.71 5.00
CA ILE A 173 4.92 -6.37 5.10
C ILE A 173 3.43 -6.41 4.72
N ASN A 174 3.09 -7.12 3.65
CA ASN A 174 1.71 -7.30 3.21
C ASN A 174 0.87 -7.98 4.29
N ARG A 175 1.33 -9.11 4.81
CA ARG A 175 0.62 -9.86 5.86
C ARG A 175 0.44 -9.04 7.13
N PHE A 176 1.50 -8.39 7.61
CA PHE A 176 1.40 -7.58 8.83
C PHE A 176 0.44 -6.39 8.65
N SER A 177 0.56 -5.63 7.56
CA SER A 177 -0.32 -4.47 7.31
C SER A 177 -1.77 -4.88 7.08
N SER A 178 -2.03 -6.04 6.47
CA SER A 178 -3.38 -6.59 6.27
C SER A 178 -3.98 -7.11 7.58
N ALA A 179 -3.19 -7.75 8.44
CA ALA A 179 -3.62 -8.14 9.78
C ALA A 179 -3.97 -6.91 10.64
N LEU A 180 -3.16 -5.85 10.54
CA LEU A 180 -3.44 -4.59 11.23
C LEU A 180 -4.73 -3.93 10.72
N ALA A 181 -5.03 -4.01 9.43
CA ALA A 181 -6.28 -3.53 8.86
C ALA A 181 -7.50 -4.25 9.46
N ILE A 182 -7.42 -5.56 9.69
CA ILE A 182 -8.46 -6.32 10.39
C ILE A 182 -8.63 -5.84 11.83
N TYR A 183 -7.53 -5.57 12.53
CA TYR A 183 -7.58 -5.11 13.93
C TYR A 183 -8.20 -3.72 14.07
N LEU A 184 -8.09 -2.86 13.06
CA LEU A 184 -8.68 -1.52 13.03
C LEU A 184 -10.16 -1.52 12.57
N ASN A 185 -10.65 -2.61 11.96
CA ASN A 185 -12.01 -2.75 11.45
C ASN A 185 -12.98 -3.19 12.57
#